data_a2e08e1f6a5c911d25478364c79ae73b
#
_entry.id   a2e08e1f6a5c911d25478364c79ae73b
#
_cell.length_a   1.000
_cell.length_b   1.000
_cell.length_c   1.000
_cell.angle_alpha   90.00
_cell.angle_beta   90.00
_cell.angle_gamma   90.00
#
_symmetry.space_group_name_H-M   'P 1'
#
loop_
_entity.id
_entity.type
_entity.pdbx_description
1 polymer ?
#
loop_
_entity_poly.entity_id
_entity_poly.type
_entity_poly.pdbx_seq_one_letter_code
_entity_poly.pdbx_strand_id
1 'polypeptide(L)'
;SLLIINTPLNPSGTVTPRAAILRLSETILAENEARASRGERPIYLMYDHIYWMLSFGVEHVTPCALVPEMAKYTILIDGMSKAYAATGLRVGWALGPTDIIAKMNIMLMHMGGWAPKPEQTASAVMLDDDDATARYHAVLKPALERRLKALHQGFQKLKASGHPVDSIEPTGAIYVSARI
;
A
#
# COMPACT_ATOMS: atom_id res chain seq x y z
N SER A 1 -5.98 16.12 11.93
CA SER A 1 -6.27 15.88 10.49
C SER A 1 -5.72 14.53 10.04
N LEU A 2 -6.27 13.95 8.97
CA LEU A 2 -5.83 12.68 8.40
C LEU A 2 -5.53 12.86 6.91
N LEU A 3 -4.33 12.47 6.48
CA LEU A 3 -3.95 12.34 5.09
C LEU A 3 -3.93 10.85 4.73
N ILE A 4 -4.42 10.49 3.54
CA ILE A 4 -4.47 9.10 3.08
C ILE A 4 -3.63 8.99 1.82
N ILE A 5 -2.67 8.07 1.81
CA ILE A 5 -1.85 7.72 0.65
C ILE A 5 -1.95 6.21 0.41
N ASN A 6 -2.25 5.84 -0.83
CA ASN A 6 -2.18 4.45 -1.29
C ASN A 6 -1.02 4.30 -2.28
N THR A 7 -0.08 3.39 -2.01
CA THR A 7 1.03 3.09 -2.91
C THR A 7 1.59 1.68 -2.65
N PRO A 8 1.80 0.84 -3.67
CA PRO A 8 1.44 1.05 -5.09
C PRO A 8 -0.03 1.40 -5.28
N LEU A 9 -0.33 2.29 -6.23
CA LEU A 9 -1.60 3.04 -6.28
C LEU A 9 -2.68 2.27 -7.05
N ASN A 10 -3.84 2.16 -6.44
CA ASN A 10 -5.12 1.85 -7.12
C ASN A 10 -5.78 3.19 -7.52
N PRO A 11 -6.12 3.46 -8.80
CA PRO A 11 -6.14 2.52 -9.93
C PRO A 11 -4.94 2.64 -10.90
N SER A 12 -3.95 3.49 -10.66
CA SER A 12 -2.95 3.80 -11.70
C SER A 12 -1.92 2.68 -11.94
N GLY A 13 -1.72 1.78 -10.97
CA GLY A 13 -0.68 0.75 -11.06
C GLY A 13 0.75 1.31 -10.89
N THR A 14 0.90 2.48 -10.28
CA THR A 14 2.20 3.14 -10.10
C THR A 14 2.69 3.09 -8.66
N VAL A 15 4.01 3.03 -8.48
CA VAL A 15 4.67 3.18 -7.17
C VAL A 15 5.06 4.62 -6.96
N THR A 16 4.73 5.19 -5.80
CA THR A 16 5.17 6.55 -5.46
C THR A 16 6.68 6.57 -5.24
N PRO A 17 7.42 7.45 -5.92
CA PRO A 17 8.88 7.50 -5.83
C PRO A 17 9.38 7.80 -4.41
N ARG A 18 10.51 7.16 -4.03
CA ARG A 18 11.18 7.36 -2.73
C ARG A 18 11.31 8.85 -2.34
N ALA A 19 11.77 9.69 -3.29
CA ALA A 19 11.95 11.12 -3.05
C ALA A 19 10.64 11.85 -2.73
N ALA A 20 9.50 11.40 -3.26
CA ALA A 20 8.19 11.96 -2.96
C ALA A 20 7.73 11.58 -1.55
N ILE A 21 7.94 10.30 -1.15
CA ILE A 21 7.63 9.85 0.22
C ILE A 21 8.51 10.56 1.25
N LEU A 22 9.80 10.76 0.95
CA LEU A 22 10.70 11.51 1.83
C LEU A 22 10.20 12.95 2.03
N ARG A 23 9.98 13.69 0.95
CA ARG A 23 9.45 15.09 1.04
C ARG A 23 8.12 15.16 1.78
N LEU A 24 7.21 14.21 1.54
CA LEU A 24 5.94 14.14 2.26
C LEU A 24 6.17 13.98 3.76
N SER A 25 7.07 13.07 4.15
CA SER A 25 7.40 12.80 5.56
C SER A 25 7.97 14.04 6.23
N GLU A 26 8.94 14.68 5.63
CA GLU A 26 9.55 15.91 6.12
C GLU A 26 8.53 17.05 6.25
N THR A 27 7.63 17.20 5.27
CA THR A 27 6.55 18.19 5.31
C THR A 27 5.57 17.94 6.46
N ILE A 28 5.17 16.68 6.69
CA ILE A 28 4.27 16.34 7.79
C ILE A 28 4.93 16.60 9.14
N LEU A 29 6.21 16.26 9.30
CA LEU A 29 6.93 16.51 10.57
C LEU A 29 7.06 18.00 10.85
N ALA A 30 7.48 18.81 9.89
CA ALA A 30 7.61 20.26 10.05
C ALA A 30 6.25 20.91 10.37
N GLU A 31 5.18 20.52 9.70
CA GLU A 31 3.84 21.04 10.00
C GLU A 31 3.36 20.57 11.38
N ASN A 32 3.64 19.34 11.78
CA ASN A 32 3.25 18.85 13.10
C ASN A 32 4.01 19.56 14.26
N GLU A 33 5.26 19.93 14.03
CA GLU A 33 6.02 20.77 14.97
C GLU A 33 5.39 22.16 15.10
N ALA A 34 5.06 22.78 13.97
CA ALA A 34 4.39 24.09 13.95
C ALA A 34 2.98 24.02 14.59
N ARG A 35 2.24 22.92 14.39
CA ARG A 35 0.95 22.68 15.07
C ARG A 35 1.10 22.52 16.57
N ALA A 36 2.09 21.78 17.02
CA ALA A 36 2.36 21.60 18.43
C ALA A 36 2.62 22.94 19.14
N SER A 37 3.38 23.85 18.53
CA SER A 37 3.63 25.19 19.05
C SER A 37 2.37 26.09 19.16
N ARG A 38 1.33 25.77 18.35
CA ARG A 38 0.03 26.45 18.37
C ARG A 38 -1.02 25.72 19.21
N GLY A 39 -0.68 24.58 19.85
CA GLY A 39 -1.64 23.74 20.59
C GLY A 39 -2.66 23.03 19.69
N GLU A 40 -2.35 22.85 18.43
CA GLU A 40 -3.22 22.21 17.44
C GLU A 40 -2.98 20.68 17.39
N ARG A 41 -4.00 19.93 16.94
CA ARG A 41 -3.88 18.48 16.74
C ARG A 41 -2.98 18.16 15.55
N PRO A 42 -2.13 17.12 15.65
CA PRO A 42 -1.26 16.73 14.57
C PRO A 42 -2.01 16.23 13.33
N ILE A 43 -1.28 16.18 12.20
CA ILE A 43 -1.67 15.45 10.99
C ILE A 43 -1.17 14.03 11.14
N TYR A 44 -2.08 13.06 10.97
CA TYR A 44 -1.73 11.66 10.83
C TYR A 44 -1.72 11.26 9.36
N LEU A 45 -0.87 10.32 9.01
CA LEU A 45 -0.77 9.71 7.69
C LEU A 45 -1.29 8.27 7.76
N MET A 46 -2.40 7.98 7.08
CA MET A 46 -2.79 6.61 6.78
C MET A 46 -2.11 6.18 5.49
N TYR A 47 -1.19 5.25 5.61
CA TYR A 47 -0.37 4.74 4.51
C TYR A 47 -0.83 3.34 4.15
N ASP A 48 -1.69 3.26 3.14
CA ASP A 48 -2.20 2.01 2.60
C ASP A 48 -1.20 1.46 1.60
N HIS A 49 -0.48 0.42 2.00
CA HIS A 49 0.50 -0.24 1.15
C HIS A 49 0.16 -1.69 0.83
N ILE A 50 -1.12 -2.02 0.80
CA ILE A 50 -1.65 -3.38 0.54
C ILE A 50 -1.04 -4.07 -0.69
N TYR A 51 -0.45 -3.33 -1.62
CA TYR A 51 0.20 -3.84 -2.84
C TYR A 51 1.73 -3.85 -2.76
N TRP A 52 2.34 -3.52 -1.63
CA TRP A 52 3.78 -3.24 -1.52
C TRP A 52 4.69 -4.34 -2.06
N MET A 53 4.34 -5.61 -1.86
CA MET A 53 5.08 -6.75 -2.39
C MET A 53 4.95 -6.91 -3.91
N LEU A 54 3.94 -6.28 -4.52
CA LEU A 54 3.66 -6.31 -5.95
C LEU A 54 4.21 -5.06 -6.65
N SER A 55 5.46 -4.71 -6.40
CA SER A 55 6.22 -3.68 -7.11
C SER A 55 7.15 -4.34 -8.15
N PHE A 56 7.29 -3.71 -9.34
CA PHE A 56 7.97 -4.25 -10.51
C PHE A 56 9.11 -3.33 -10.93
N GLY A 57 10.34 -3.70 -10.57
CA GLY A 57 11.53 -2.92 -10.91
C GLY A 57 11.67 -1.55 -10.22
N VAL A 58 10.75 -1.22 -9.32
CA VAL A 58 10.76 0.01 -8.52
C VAL A 58 10.72 -0.35 -7.05
N GLU A 59 11.56 0.29 -6.25
CA GLU A 59 11.57 0.10 -4.80
C GLU A 59 10.31 0.71 -4.17
N HIS A 60 9.59 -0.08 -3.38
CA HIS A 60 8.58 0.44 -2.46
C HIS A 60 9.22 0.78 -1.13
N VAL A 61 8.90 1.95 -0.58
CA VAL A 61 9.41 2.42 0.72
C VAL A 61 8.26 2.91 1.60
N THR A 62 8.42 2.80 2.91
CA THR A 62 7.47 3.37 3.86
C THR A 62 8.01 4.66 4.46
N PRO A 63 7.14 5.59 4.89
CA PRO A 63 7.55 6.81 5.60
C PRO A 63 8.44 6.52 6.80
N CYS A 64 8.09 5.50 7.59
CA CYS A 64 8.83 5.14 8.81
C CYS A 64 10.21 4.53 8.54
N ALA A 65 10.40 3.87 7.38
CA ALA A 65 11.71 3.36 6.98
C ALA A 65 12.65 4.47 6.52
N LEU A 66 12.11 5.55 5.96
CA LEU A 66 12.88 6.71 5.51
C LEU A 66 13.17 7.70 6.64
N VAL A 67 12.18 7.94 7.47
CA VAL A 67 12.20 8.93 8.56
C VAL A 67 11.54 8.27 9.78
N PRO A 68 12.31 7.67 10.70
CA PRO A 68 11.80 6.90 11.84
C PRO A 68 10.81 7.68 12.72
N GLU A 69 10.95 9.00 12.83
CA GLU A 69 10.06 9.88 13.57
C GLU A 69 8.62 9.86 13.08
N MET A 70 8.41 9.49 11.81
CA MET A 70 7.08 9.32 11.21
C MET A 70 6.28 8.20 11.87
N ALA A 71 6.90 7.28 12.59
CA ALA A 71 6.19 6.24 13.36
C ALA A 71 5.18 6.82 14.36
N LYS A 72 5.40 8.03 14.85
CA LYS A 72 4.48 8.75 15.75
C LYS A 72 3.18 9.20 15.07
N TYR A 73 3.17 9.27 13.76
CA TYR A 73 2.08 9.87 12.98
C TYR A 73 1.58 8.99 11.85
N THR A 74 2.18 7.83 11.62
CA THR A 74 1.82 6.95 10.51
C THR A 74 0.99 5.76 10.97
N ILE A 75 -0.08 5.48 10.25
CA ILE A 75 -0.89 4.27 10.37
C ILE A 75 -0.68 3.48 9.09
N LEU A 76 0.10 2.40 9.16
CA LEU A 76 0.32 1.48 8.04
C LEU A 76 -0.86 0.52 7.94
N ILE A 77 -1.40 0.37 6.73
CA ILE A 77 -2.49 -0.57 6.43
C ILE A 77 -1.98 -1.62 5.46
N ASP A 78 -2.14 -2.90 5.83
CA ASP A 78 -1.76 -4.03 5.00
C ASP A 78 -2.68 -5.24 5.22
N GLY A 79 -2.48 -6.34 4.49
CA GLY A 79 -3.28 -7.56 4.63
C GLY A 79 -3.00 -8.61 3.57
N MET A 80 -3.67 -9.75 3.72
CA MET A 80 -3.51 -10.92 2.86
C MET A 80 -4.10 -10.75 1.45
N SER A 81 -4.99 -9.78 1.27
CA SER A 81 -5.89 -9.72 0.10
C SER A 81 -5.16 -9.63 -1.24
N LYS A 82 -4.07 -8.87 -1.32
CA LYS A 82 -3.45 -8.51 -2.60
C LYS A 82 -2.09 -9.18 -2.82
N ALA A 83 -1.15 -8.95 -1.93
CA ALA A 83 0.18 -9.55 -2.02
C ALA A 83 0.13 -11.09 -2.08
N TYR A 84 -0.85 -11.70 -1.44
CA TYR A 84 -1.01 -13.14 -1.36
C TYR A 84 -2.20 -13.67 -2.19
N ALA A 85 -2.85 -12.82 -3.00
CA ALA A 85 -4.04 -13.14 -3.79
C ALA A 85 -5.19 -13.79 -2.97
N ALA A 86 -5.27 -13.46 -1.69
CA ALA A 86 -6.13 -14.11 -0.70
C ALA A 86 -7.29 -13.20 -0.25
N THR A 87 -7.97 -12.55 -1.19
CA THR A 87 -9.08 -11.62 -0.91
C THR A 87 -10.23 -12.25 -0.13
N GLY A 88 -10.44 -13.54 -0.30
CA GLY A 88 -11.49 -14.31 0.39
C GLY A 88 -11.23 -14.53 1.88
N LEU A 89 -9.99 -14.49 2.35
CA LEU A 89 -9.65 -14.69 3.76
C LEU A 89 -10.13 -13.56 4.67
N ARG A 90 -10.33 -12.37 4.13
CA ARG A 90 -10.79 -11.19 4.88
C ARG A 90 -9.89 -10.80 6.06
N VAL A 91 -8.56 -10.98 5.93
CA VAL A 91 -7.56 -10.65 6.96
C VAL A 91 -6.74 -9.46 6.52
N GLY A 92 -6.69 -8.45 7.36
CA GLY A 92 -5.83 -7.28 7.24
C GLY A 92 -5.45 -6.77 8.63
N TRP A 93 -4.47 -5.88 8.67
CA TRP A 93 -3.97 -5.30 9.90
C TRP A 93 -3.59 -3.84 9.73
N ALA A 94 -3.53 -3.15 10.86
CA ALA A 94 -3.00 -1.79 10.97
C ALA A 94 -1.86 -1.75 12.00
N LEU A 95 -0.79 -1.07 11.67
CA LEU A 95 0.32 -0.77 12.57
C LEU A 95 0.44 0.74 12.72
N GLY A 96 0.56 1.24 13.96
CA GLY A 96 0.65 2.67 14.17
C GLY A 96 0.77 3.08 15.64
N PRO A 97 0.60 4.36 15.98
CA PRO A 97 0.66 4.85 17.34
C PRO A 97 -0.30 4.10 18.26
N THR A 98 0.20 3.70 19.42
CA THR A 98 -0.51 2.81 20.35
C THR A 98 -1.89 3.33 20.75
N ASP A 99 -2.01 4.63 20.98
CA ASP A 99 -3.29 5.28 21.37
C ASP A 99 -4.31 5.27 20.22
N ILE A 100 -3.86 5.40 18.97
CA ILE A 100 -4.72 5.32 17.78
C ILE A 100 -5.17 3.89 17.58
N ILE A 101 -4.24 2.91 17.60
CA ILE A 101 -4.59 1.50 17.44
C ILE A 101 -5.52 1.02 18.55
N ALA A 102 -5.34 1.46 19.79
CA ALA A 102 -6.26 1.14 20.89
C ALA A 102 -7.69 1.63 20.62
N LYS A 103 -7.84 2.85 20.09
CA LYS A 103 -9.15 3.40 19.71
C LYS A 103 -9.78 2.65 18.53
N MET A 104 -8.97 2.28 17.53
CA MET A 104 -9.43 1.46 16.40
C MET A 104 -9.95 0.09 16.89
N ASN A 105 -9.24 -0.56 17.81
CA ASN A 105 -9.66 -1.83 18.41
C ASN A 105 -11.00 -1.69 19.14
N ILE A 106 -11.19 -0.64 19.94
CA ILE A 106 -12.47 -0.37 20.60
C ILE A 106 -13.59 -0.24 19.57
N MET A 107 -13.37 0.52 18.49
CA MET A 107 -14.36 0.67 17.42
C MET A 107 -14.69 -0.67 16.75
N LEU A 108 -13.68 -1.50 16.44
CA LEU A 108 -13.89 -2.83 15.88
C LEU A 108 -14.70 -3.74 16.80
N MET A 109 -14.48 -3.67 18.12
CA MET A 109 -15.28 -4.41 19.12
C MET A 109 -16.77 -4.02 19.05
N HIS A 110 -17.06 -2.73 18.97
CA HIS A 110 -18.44 -2.26 18.89
C HIS A 110 -19.12 -2.58 17.55
N MET A 111 -18.34 -2.60 16.46
CA MET A 111 -18.86 -2.86 15.11
C MET A 111 -18.97 -4.36 14.81
N GLY A 112 -18.33 -5.24 15.60
CA GLY A 112 -18.24 -6.67 15.29
C GLY A 112 -17.43 -6.96 14.01
N GLY A 113 -16.52 -6.10 13.62
CA GLY A 113 -15.78 -6.13 12.35
C GLY A 113 -14.47 -6.92 12.39
N TRP A 114 -14.33 -7.90 13.27
CA TRP A 114 -13.13 -8.72 13.37
C TRP A 114 -12.96 -9.65 12.17
N ALA A 115 -11.70 -9.82 11.73
CA ALA A 115 -11.37 -10.91 10.82
C ALA A 115 -11.65 -12.27 11.50
N PRO A 116 -12.09 -13.31 10.76
CA PRO A 116 -12.36 -14.62 11.33
C PRO A 116 -11.11 -15.21 11.98
N LYS A 117 -11.23 -15.80 13.16
CA LYS A 117 -10.09 -16.29 13.94
C LYS A 117 -9.28 -17.40 13.25
N PRO A 118 -9.90 -18.40 12.60
CA PRO A 118 -9.14 -19.42 11.86
C PRO A 118 -8.25 -18.82 10.78
N GLU A 119 -8.76 -17.86 10.01
CA GLU A 119 -8.03 -17.17 8.94
C GLU A 119 -6.91 -16.29 9.50
N GLN A 120 -7.11 -15.64 10.65
CA GLN A 120 -6.04 -14.91 11.33
C GLN A 120 -4.90 -15.85 11.73
N THR A 121 -5.23 -17.02 12.31
CA THR A 121 -4.24 -18.01 12.72
C THR A 121 -3.48 -18.58 11.53
N ALA A 122 -4.19 -18.96 10.46
CA ALA A 122 -3.57 -19.46 9.24
C ALA A 122 -2.67 -18.40 8.58
N SER A 123 -3.12 -17.13 8.57
CA SER A 123 -2.32 -16.02 8.05
C SER A 123 -1.04 -15.79 8.86
N ALA A 124 -1.11 -15.89 10.19
CA ALA A 124 0.06 -15.76 11.05
C ALA A 124 1.11 -16.83 10.74
N VAL A 125 0.67 -18.11 10.65
CA VAL A 125 1.57 -19.23 10.29
C VAL A 125 2.22 -19.03 8.91
N MET A 126 1.45 -18.53 7.93
CA MET A 126 1.98 -18.27 6.60
C MET A 126 2.98 -17.10 6.58
N LEU A 127 2.72 -16.06 7.36
CA LEU A 127 3.59 -14.88 7.44
C LEU A 127 4.91 -15.18 8.18
N ASP A 128 4.94 -16.19 9.04
CA ASP A 128 6.16 -16.65 9.72
C ASP A 128 7.04 -17.55 8.82
N ASP A 129 6.55 -17.97 7.63
CA ASP A 129 7.31 -18.77 6.66
C ASP A 129 7.81 -17.90 5.50
N ASP A 130 8.95 -17.27 5.70
CA ASP A 130 9.60 -16.42 4.69
C ASP A 130 9.92 -17.17 3.40
N ASP A 131 10.32 -18.45 3.51
CA ASP A 131 10.65 -19.29 2.36
C ASP A 131 9.41 -19.61 1.52
N ALA A 132 8.29 -19.94 2.14
CA ALA A 132 7.03 -20.16 1.44
C ALA A 132 6.56 -18.88 0.74
N THR A 133 6.63 -17.75 1.42
CA THR A 133 6.31 -16.42 0.88
C THR A 133 7.20 -16.09 -0.31
N ALA A 134 8.51 -16.29 -0.20
CA ALA A 134 9.45 -16.04 -1.29
C ALA A 134 9.18 -16.94 -2.51
N ARG A 135 8.96 -18.24 -2.31
CA ARG A 135 8.60 -19.19 -3.39
C ARG A 135 7.31 -18.77 -4.10
N TYR A 136 6.30 -18.36 -3.35
CA TYR A 136 5.03 -17.89 -3.92
C TYR A 136 5.23 -16.65 -4.80
N HIS A 137 5.93 -15.65 -4.29
CA HIS A 137 6.17 -14.40 -5.03
C HIS A 137 7.13 -14.59 -6.22
N ALA A 138 8.04 -15.56 -6.18
CA ALA A 138 8.89 -15.90 -7.32
C ALA A 138 8.08 -16.35 -8.56
N VAL A 139 6.87 -16.88 -8.37
CA VAL A 139 5.96 -17.27 -9.44
C VAL A 139 4.94 -16.16 -9.76
N LEU A 140 4.31 -15.60 -8.72
CA LEU A 140 3.23 -14.62 -8.87
C LEU A 140 3.70 -13.33 -9.54
N LYS A 141 4.78 -12.72 -9.03
CA LYS A 141 5.23 -11.39 -9.49
C LYS A 141 5.60 -11.36 -10.97
N PRO A 142 6.46 -12.24 -11.49
CA PRO A 142 6.79 -12.24 -12.91
C PRO A 142 5.58 -12.52 -13.83
N ALA A 143 4.67 -13.39 -13.39
CA ALA A 143 3.48 -13.70 -14.15
C ALA A 143 2.51 -12.51 -14.23
N LEU A 144 2.35 -11.78 -13.13
CA LEU A 144 1.52 -10.57 -13.04
C LEU A 144 2.14 -9.43 -13.86
N GLU A 145 3.42 -9.14 -13.64
CA GLU A 145 4.16 -8.10 -14.36
C GLU A 145 4.08 -8.28 -15.87
N ARG A 146 4.33 -9.50 -16.36
CA ARG A 146 4.24 -9.82 -17.80
C ARG A 146 2.85 -9.50 -18.37
N ARG A 147 1.77 -9.85 -17.65
CA ARG A 147 0.40 -9.60 -18.10
C ARG A 147 0.07 -8.11 -18.12
N LEU A 148 0.43 -7.37 -17.09
CA LEU A 148 0.20 -5.94 -17.01
C LEU A 148 0.99 -5.18 -18.08
N LYS A 149 2.26 -5.54 -18.30
CA LYS A 149 3.09 -4.96 -19.37
C LYS A 149 2.55 -5.29 -20.76
N ALA A 150 2.04 -6.51 -20.99
CA ALA A 150 1.42 -6.87 -22.25
C ALA A 150 0.16 -6.02 -22.55
N LEU A 151 -0.68 -5.76 -21.55
CA LEU A 151 -1.83 -4.85 -21.70
C LEU A 151 -1.37 -3.42 -22.03
N HIS A 152 -0.42 -2.88 -21.28
CA HIS A 152 0.15 -1.56 -21.54
C HIS A 152 0.71 -1.47 -22.96
N GLN A 153 1.53 -2.43 -23.38
CA GLN A 153 2.10 -2.48 -24.72
C GLN A 153 1.04 -2.58 -25.82
N GLY A 154 -0.07 -3.29 -25.56
CA GLY A 154 -1.23 -3.33 -26.46
C GLY A 154 -1.84 -1.96 -26.68
N PHE A 155 -2.08 -1.18 -25.59
CA PHE A 155 -2.56 0.19 -25.69
C PHE A 155 -1.57 1.10 -26.43
N GLN A 156 -0.27 0.97 -26.17
CA GLN A 156 0.76 1.77 -26.86
C GLN A 156 0.82 1.46 -28.37
N LYS A 157 0.62 0.20 -28.77
CA LYS A 157 0.51 -0.17 -30.20
C LYS A 157 -0.73 0.45 -30.86
N LEU A 158 -1.89 0.41 -30.21
CA LEU A 158 -3.11 1.05 -30.69
C LEU A 158 -2.92 2.57 -30.85
N LYS A 159 -2.29 3.22 -29.85
CA LYS A 159 -1.94 4.64 -29.92
C LYS A 159 -1.03 4.94 -31.12
N ALA A 160 -0.01 4.13 -31.34
CA ALA A 160 0.91 4.28 -32.46
C ALA A 160 0.23 4.08 -33.84
N SER A 161 -0.86 3.32 -33.90
CA SER A 161 -1.67 3.15 -35.10
C SER A 161 -2.77 4.20 -35.29
N GLY A 162 -2.76 5.26 -34.47
CA GLY A 162 -3.66 6.43 -34.62
C GLY A 162 -4.97 6.35 -33.83
N HIS A 163 -5.17 5.33 -32.99
CA HIS A 163 -6.33 5.29 -32.12
C HIS A 163 -6.18 6.28 -30.94
N PRO A 164 -7.25 6.95 -30.48
CA PRO A 164 -7.21 7.97 -29.41
C PRO A 164 -7.13 7.31 -28.00
N VAL A 165 -6.20 6.40 -27.81
CA VAL A 165 -6.02 5.66 -26.57
C VAL A 165 -4.62 5.90 -25.99
N ASP A 166 -4.49 5.81 -24.67
CA ASP A 166 -3.21 5.84 -23.96
C ASP A 166 -3.30 5.02 -22.68
N SER A 167 -2.17 4.68 -22.05
CA SER A 167 -2.14 4.01 -20.76
C SER A 167 -0.92 4.39 -19.95
N ILE A 168 -1.06 4.32 -18.64
CA ILE A 168 0.03 4.51 -17.68
C ILE A 168 0.81 3.21 -17.59
N GLU A 169 2.16 3.30 -17.67
CA GLU A 169 3.01 2.12 -17.48
C GLU A 169 2.89 1.59 -16.04
N PRO A 170 2.52 0.31 -15.86
CA PRO A 170 2.40 -0.27 -14.52
C PRO A 170 3.78 -0.55 -13.92
N THR A 171 4.01 0.01 -12.73
CA THR A 171 5.22 -0.24 -11.92
C THR A 171 4.91 -0.98 -10.62
N GLY A 172 3.62 -1.26 -10.36
CA GLY A 172 3.17 -2.01 -9.19
C GLY A 172 1.67 -2.27 -9.18
N ALA A 173 1.18 -2.84 -8.09
CA ALA A 173 -0.20 -3.27 -7.90
C ALA A 173 -0.69 -4.29 -8.94
N ILE A 174 -1.98 -4.26 -9.29
CA ILE A 174 -2.64 -5.21 -10.20
C ILE A 174 -3.44 -4.48 -11.29
N TYR A 175 -3.11 -3.23 -11.59
CA TYR A 175 -3.90 -2.35 -12.45
C TYR A 175 -3.09 -1.81 -13.63
N VAL A 176 -3.81 -1.55 -14.72
CA VAL A 176 -3.37 -0.69 -15.82
C VAL A 176 -4.47 0.35 -16.03
N SER A 177 -4.15 1.62 -15.84
CA SER A 177 -5.07 2.71 -16.17
C SER A 177 -4.92 3.08 -17.64
N ALA A 178 -6.03 3.10 -18.35
CA ALA A 178 -6.08 3.49 -19.76
C ALA A 178 -7.09 4.63 -19.95
N ARG A 179 -6.76 5.53 -20.86
CA ARG A 179 -7.67 6.53 -21.43
C ARG A 179 -8.12 6.02 -22.80
N ILE A 180 -9.42 6.05 -23.04
CA ILE A 180 -10.07 5.68 -24.29
C ILE A 180 -10.86 6.86 -24.81
#